data_d3550141730ac51b7e7a779b21eb0f8a
#
_entry.id   d3550141730ac51b7e7a779b21eb0f8a
#
_cell.length_a   1.000
_cell.length_b   1.000
_cell.length_c   1.000
_cell.angle_alpha   90.00
_cell.angle_beta   90.00
_cell.angle_gamma   90.00
#
_symmetry.space_group_name_H-M   'P 1'
#
loop_
_entity.id
_entity.type
_entity.pdbx_description
1 polymer ?
#
loop_
_entity_poly.entity_id
_entity_poly.type
_entity_poly.pdbx_seq_one_letter_code
_entity_poly.pdbx_strand_id
1 'polypeptide(L)'
;MPPRGDWSDLADERLLERKIKNLDLKIEGSWAEPLVKRLHEELAAKGLAFMPPCHVGDEWFVPVGVPAIFVPFFLVHDRLRKLERTIILEVEGDDPEWFMQLIRHEAGHAYSYAYGLYRKRKWQQTFGIASTEVSEFYRPRPYSRSYVVNLDDWYAQSHPDEDFAETFAVWLTPG
;
A
#
# COMPACT_ATOMS: atom_id res chain seq x y z
N MET A 1 6.37 -18.46 33.29
CA MET A 1 6.81 -18.24 31.89
C MET A 1 7.98 -17.28 31.94
N PRO A 2 9.13 -17.56 31.31
CA PRO A 2 10.18 -16.56 31.20
C PRO A 2 9.64 -15.34 30.50
N PRO A 3 10.10 -14.12 30.84
CA PRO A 3 9.72 -12.92 30.13
C PRO A 3 10.05 -13.14 28.65
N ARG A 4 9.12 -12.82 27.75
CA ARG A 4 9.38 -12.78 26.30
C ARG A 4 10.47 -11.73 26.13
N GLY A 5 11.73 -12.19 25.97
CA GLY A 5 12.83 -11.31 25.61
C GLY A 5 12.41 -10.51 24.39
N ASP A 6 12.69 -9.23 24.43
CA ASP A 6 12.37 -8.34 23.32
C ASP A 6 13.07 -8.91 22.08
N TRP A 7 12.29 -9.35 21.10
CA TRP A 7 12.82 -9.92 19.87
C TRP A 7 13.65 -8.89 19.08
N SER A 8 13.48 -7.60 19.37
CA SER A 8 14.22 -6.52 18.72
C SER A 8 15.71 -6.52 19.04
N ASP A 9 16.11 -7.16 20.15
CA ASP A 9 17.52 -7.28 20.56
C ASP A 9 18.21 -8.54 19.99
N LEU A 10 17.48 -9.38 19.25
CA LEU A 10 18.06 -10.57 18.63
C LEU A 10 19.04 -10.22 17.50
N ALA A 11 20.09 -11.03 17.35
CA ALA A 11 20.92 -11.01 16.15
C ALA A 11 20.07 -11.35 14.90
N ASP A 12 20.51 -10.85 13.73
CA ASP A 12 19.76 -10.96 12.48
C ASP A 12 19.38 -12.40 12.13
N GLU A 13 20.33 -13.34 12.28
CA GLU A 13 20.11 -14.76 11.98
C GLU A 13 19.01 -15.36 12.85
N ARG A 14 18.94 -14.94 14.12
CA ARG A 14 17.92 -15.41 15.06
C ARG A 14 16.58 -14.75 14.84
N LEU A 15 16.57 -13.50 14.37
CA LEU A 15 15.36 -12.78 14.02
C LEU A 15 14.71 -13.39 12.78
N LEU A 16 15.50 -13.73 11.76
CA LEU A 16 15.05 -14.38 10.53
C LEU A 16 14.42 -15.77 10.75
N GLU A 17 14.75 -16.45 11.85
CA GLU A 17 14.09 -17.72 12.25
C GLU A 17 12.69 -17.50 12.87
N ARG A 18 12.30 -16.26 13.19
CA ARG A 18 11.02 -15.96 13.85
C ARG A 18 9.87 -15.89 12.83
N LYS A 19 8.71 -16.39 13.24
CA LYS A 19 7.48 -16.22 12.46
C LYS A 19 6.91 -14.82 12.75
N ILE A 20 6.56 -14.07 11.72
CA ILE A 20 6.00 -12.70 11.79
C ILE A 20 4.86 -12.63 12.81
N LYS A 21 3.94 -13.59 12.79
CA LYS A 21 2.80 -13.66 13.75
C LYS A 21 3.18 -13.70 15.23
N ASN A 22 4.45 -13.99 15.55
CA ASN A 22 4.94 -14.05 16.93
C ASN A 22 5.61 -12.74 17.37
N LEU A 23 5.69 -11.74 16.49
CA LEU A 23 6.34 -10.45 16.75
C LEU A 23 5.38 -9.41 17.36
N ASP A 24 4.07 -9.70 17.40
CA ASP A 24 3.00 -8.81 17.92
C ASP A 24 3.08 -7.39 17.32
N LEU A 25 3.26 -7.32 16.00
CA LEU A 25 3.43 -6.07 15.28
C LEU A 25 2.09 -5.33 15.12
N LYS A 26 2.16 -4.00 15.25
CA LYS A 26 0.99 -3.12 15.17
C LYS A 26 1.38 -1.84 14.43
N ILE A 27 0.41 -1.23 13.76
CA ILE A 27 0.55 0.10 13.18
C ILE A 27 0.58 1.14 14.29
N GLU A 28 -0.26 0.96 15.31
CA GLU A 28 -0.33 1.86 16.47
C GLU A 28 1.00 1.88 17.23
N GLY A 29 1.52 3.08 17.47
CA GLY A 29 2.82 3.31 18.12
C GLY A 29 4.02 3.14 17.19
N SER A 30 3.83 2.75 15.93
CA SER A 30 4.90 2.67 14.92
C SER A 30 5.11 4.00 14.20
N TRP A 31 6.19 4.09 13.41
CA TRP A 31 6.39 5.24 12.56
C TRP A 31 5.36 5.36 11.41
N ALA A 32 4.70 4.28 11.06
CA ALA A 32 3.64 4.28 10.05
C ALA A 32 2.33 4.91 10.57
N GLU A 33 2.10 4.93 11.89
CA GLU A 33 0.86 5.47 12.46
C GLU A 33 0.55 6.91 12.03
N PRO A 34 1.48 7.90 12.13
CA PRO A 34 1.20 9.25 11.68
C PRO A 34 0.93 9.35 10.18
N LEU A 35 1.51 8.47 9.36
CA LEU A 35 1.28 8.42 7.92
C LEU A 35 -0.12 7.87 7.58
N VAL A 36 -0.57 6.84 8.29
CA VAL A 36 -1.96 6.36 8.20
C VAL A 36 -2.96 7.43 8.64
N LYS A 37 -2.68 8.17 9.71
CA LYS A 37 -3.51 9.31 10.13
C LYS A 37 -3.56 10.39 9.05
N ARG A 38 -2.42 10.73 8.44
CA ARG A 38 -2.33 11.68 7.33
C ARG A 38 -3.21 11.24 6.15
N LEU A 39 -3.19 9.95 5.77
CA LEU A 39 -4.10 9.44 4.74
C LEU A 39 -5.57 9.72 5.09
N HIS A 40 -5.99 9.40 6.32
CA HIS A 40 -7.38 9.63 6.74
C HIS A 40 -7.75 11.12 6.76
N GLU A 41 -6.83 12.00 7.14
CA GLU A 41 -7.02 13.46 7.08
C GLU A 41 -7.16 13.94 5.63
N GLU A 42 -6.35 13.43 4.70
CA GLU A 42 -6.45 13.77 3.28
C GLU A 42 -7.79 13.30 2.67
N LEU A 43 -8.24 12.08 3.02
CA LEU A 43 -9.55 11.58 2.62
C LEU A 43 -10.68 12.46 3.17
N ALA A 44 -10.63 12.82 4.45
CA ALA A 44 -11.61 13.72 5.08
C ALA A 44 -11.62 15.10 4.43
N ALA A 45 -10.46 15.66 4.10
CA ALA A 45 -10.33 16.95 3.42
C ALA A 45 -10.97 16.96 2.01
N LYS A 46 -11.03 15.81 1.34
CA LYS A 46 -11.76 15.62 0.07
C LYS A 46 -13.26 15.32 0.28
N GLY A 47 -13.76 15.35 1.53
CA GLY A 47 -15.16 15.07 1.86
C GLY A 47 -15.52 13.59 1.79
N LEU A 48 -14.55 12.69 1.81
CA LEU A 48 -14.76 11.25 1.79
C LEU A 48 -15.01 10.75 3.23
N ALA A 49 -16.07 9.96 3.42
CA ALA A 49 -16.47 9.47 4.75
C ALA A 49 -15.89 8.11 5.13
N PHE A 50 -15.53 7.31 4.14
CA PHE A 50 -14.95 5.99 4.38
C PHE A 50 -13.45 6.13 4.68
N MET A 51 -13.03 5.63 5.85
CA MET A 51 -11.63 5.55 6.26
C MET A 51 -11.19 4.09 6.21
N PRO A 52 -10.44 3.67 5.19
CA PRO A 52 -10.01 2.28 5.08
C PRO A 52 -9.23 1.86 6.34
N PRO A 53 -9.63 0.76 7.02
CA PRO A 53 -8.81 0.20 8.08
C PRO A 53 -7.46 -0.27 7.53
N CYS A 54 -6.40 -0.04 8.29
CA CYS A 54 -5.06 -0.47 7.93
C CYS A 54 -4.59 -1.56 8.88
N HIS A 55 -4.00 -2.62 8.33
CA HIS A 55 -3.50 -3.77 9.07
C HIS A 55 -2.06 -4.06 8.66
N VAL A 56 -1.35 -4.81 9.50
CA VAL A 56 -0.03 -5.32 9.16
C VAL A 56 -0.19 -6.55 8.28
N GLY A 57 0.55 -6.60 7.16
CA GLY A 57 0.56 -7.67 6.18
C GLY A 57 1.97 -8.07 5.75
N ASP A 58 2.05 -8.96 4.80
CA ASP A 58 3.34 -9.41 4.24
C ASP A 58 3.85 -8.39 3.20
N GLU A 59 2.96 -7.74 2.48
CA GLU A 59 3.23 -6.79 1.41
C GLU A 59 2.16 -5.68 1.37
N TRP A 60 2.33 -4.70 0.50
CA TRP A 60 1.30 -3.72 0.17
C TRP A 60 0.20 -4.40 -0.64
N PHE A 61 -1.01 -4.42 -0.15
CA PHE A 61 -2.15 -4.92 -0.90
C PHE A 61 -3.49 -4.60 -0.25
N VAL A 62 -4.55 -4.66 -1.06
CA VAL A 62 -5.95 -4.66 -0.64
C VAL A 62 -6.58 -5.96 -1.14
N PRO A 63 -7.03 -6.86 -0.25
CA PRO A 63 -7.64 -8.12 -0.66
C PRO A 63 -8.90 -7.89 -1.50
N VAL A 64 -9.07 -8.66 -2.57
CA VAL A 64 -10.22 -8.53 -3.46
C VAL A 64 -11.53 -8.59 -2.68
N GLY A 65 -12.33 -7.54 -2.77
CA GLY A 65 -13.62 -7.45 -2.10
C GLY A 65 -13.56 -7.12 -0.61
N VAL A 66 -12.36 -6.93 -0.04
CA VAL A 66 -12.17 -6.51 1.36
C VAL A 66 -11.56 -5.11 1.37
N PRO A 67 -12.32 -4.05 1.72
CA PRO A 67 -11.84 -2.67 1.65
C PRO A 67 -10.94 -2.32 2.86
N ALA A 68 -9.82 -3.02 3.01
CA ALA A 68 -8.82 -2.84 4.06
C ALA A 68 -7.43 -2.84 3.44
N ILE A 69 -6.55 -1.94 3.90
CA ILE A 69 -5.18 -1.79 3.42
C ILE A 69 -4.26 -2.62 4.30
N PHE A 70 -3.38 -3.40 3.67
CA PHE A 70 -2.32 -4.09 4.37
C PHE A 70 -0.98 -3.40 4.12
N VAL A 71 -0.27 -3.11 5.20
CA VAL A 71 1.04 -2.44 5.23
C VAL A 71 2.10 -3.48 5.55
N PRO A 72 3.19 -3.57 4.80
CA PRO A 72 4.25 -4.54 5.03
C PRO A 72 4.76 -4.52 6.48
N PHE A 73 4.89 -5.70 7.05
CA PHE A 73 5.29 -5.89 8.47
C PHE A 73 6.63 -5.24 8.81
N PHE A 74 7.56 -5.23 7.87
CA PHE A 74 8.88 -4.64 8.08
C PHE A 74 8.82 -3.10 8.22
N LEU A 75 7.78 -2.45 7.67
CA LEU A 75 7.61 -1.00 7.80
C LEU A 75 7.09 -0.56 9.16
N VAL A 76 6.56 -1.43 10.00
CA VAL A 76 5.96 -1.02 11.29
C VAL A 76 6.91 -1.13 12.48
N HIS A 77 8.18 -1.48 12.26
CA HIS A 77 9.17 -1.54 13.34
C HIS A 77 10.59 -1.22 12.84
N ASP A 78 11.26 -0.27 13.50
CA ASP A 78 12.59 0.21 13.07
C ASP A 78 13.64 -0.90 12.95
N ARG A 79 13.60 -1.90 13.83
CA ARG A 79 14.51 -3.04 13.77
C ARG A 79 14.31 -3.87 12.50
N LEU A 80 13.05 -4.07 12.09
CA LEU A 80 12.73 -4.81 10.86
C LEU A 80 13.07 -3.99 9.62
N ARG A 81 12.78 -2.68 9.61
CA ARG A 81 13.19 -1.77 8.54
C ARG A 81 14.70 -1.80 8.32
N LYS A 82 15.48 -1.78 9.41
CA LYS A 82 16.95 -1.90 9.32
C LYS A 82 17.39 -3.24 8.76
N LEU A 83 16.76 -4.35 9.20
CA LEU A 83 17.07 -5.68 8.71
C LEU A 83 16.76 -5.77 7.20
N GLU A 84 15.58 -5.31 6.78
CA GLU A 84 15.18 -5.32 5.37
C GLU A 84 16.18 -4.57 4.49
N ARG A 85 16.65 -3.38 4.91
CA ARG A 85 17.72 -2.62 4.22
C ARG A 85 19.04 -3.37 4.10
N THR A 86 19.31 -4.36 4.92
CA THR A 86 20.51 -5.20 4.80
C THR A 86 20.34 -6.32 3.79
N ILE A 87 19.07 -6.70 3.51
CA ILE A 87 18.73 -7.82 2.62
C ILE A 87 18.50 -7.32 1.20
N ILE A 88 17.78 -6.21 1.05
CA ILE A 88 17.47 -5.59 -0.24
C ILE A 88 17.97 -4.14 -0.28
N LEU A 89 18.41 -3.72 -1.47
CA LEU A 89 19.01 -2.39 -1.66
C LEU A 89 18.02 -1.25 -1.42
N GLU A 90 16.75 -1.47 -1.75
CA GLU A 90 15.70 -0.46 -1.69
C GLU A 90 14.47 -1.07 -1.04
N VAL A 91 14.02 -0.49 0.07
CA VAL A 91 12.87 -0.97 0.83
C VAL A 91 11.66 -0.14 0.44
N GLU A 92 10.68 -0.77 -0.18
CA GLU A 92 9.50 -0.11 -0.70
C GLU A 92 8.70 0.58 0.42
N GLY A 93 8.51 1.90 0.27
CA GLY A 93 7.77 2.69 1.25
C GLY A 93 8.57 3.08 2.51
N ASP A 94 9.88 2.94 2.50
CA ASP A 94 10.74 3.19 3.68
C ASP A 94 10.95 4.69 4.02
N ASP A 95 10.55 5.59 3.15
CA ASP A 95 10.50 7.02 3.45
C ASP A 95 9.04 7.54 3.46
N PRO A 96 8.75 8.67 4.13
CA PRO A 96 7.39 9.15 4.31
C PRO A 96 6.67 9.50 2.99
N GLU A 97 7.37 10.04 2.00
CA GLU A 97 6.72 10.46 0.75
C GLU A 97 6.39 9.24 -0.12
N TRP A 98 7.32 8.29 -0.22
CA TRP A 98 7.07 7.03 -0.92
C TRP A 98 5.98 6.20 -0.22
N PHE A 99 6.01 6.12 1.12
CA PHE A 99 4.93 5.51 1.88
C PHE A 99 3.57 6.13 1.55
N MET A 100 3.49 7.47 1.48
CA MET A 100 2.25 8.17 1.15
C MET A 100 1.80 7.93 -0.29
N GLN A 101 2.71 7.77 -1.26
CA GLN A 101 2.36 7.37 -2.62
C GLN A 101 1.69 5.99 -2.65
N LEU A 102 2.30 5.02 -1.97
CA LEU A 102 1.81 3.64 -1.87
C LEU A 102 0.47 3.57 -1.13
N ILE A 103 0.36 4.16 0.06
CA ILE A 103 -0.87 4.04 0.84
C ILE A 103 -2.06 4.77 0.20
N ARG A 104 -1.83 5.85 -0.56
CA ARG A 104 -2.89 6.49 -1.36
C ARG A 104 -3.34 5.61 -2.51
N HIS A 105 -2.41 4.91 -3.15
CA HIS A 105 -2.69 3.92 -4.19
C HIS A 105 -3.57 2.78 -3.62
N GLU A 106 -3.16 2.18 -2.50
CA GLU A 106 -3.95 1.16 -1.82
C GLU A 106 -5.34 1.68 -1.38
N ALA A 107 -5.42 2.94 -0.96
CA ALA A 107 -6.71 3.56 -0.66
C ALA A 107 -7.62 3.61 -1.90
N GLY A 108 -7.08 3.80 -3.11
CA GLY A 108 -7.82 3.68 -4.36
C GLY A 108 -8.48 2.31 -4.52
N HIS A 109 -7.74 1.23 -4.36
CA HIS A 109 -8.28 -0.13 -4.36
C HIS A 109 -9.36 -0.33 -3.29
N ALA A 110 -9.09 0.09 -2.05
CA ALA A 110 -10.05 -0.01 -0.95
C ALA A 110 -11.36 0.72 -1.27
N TYR A 111 -11.30 1.92 -1.85
CA TYR A 111 -12.46 2.67 -2.31
C TYR A 111 -13.20 1.97 -3.46
N SER A 112 -12.46 1.44 -4.44
CA SER A 112 -13.04 0.68 -5.55
C SER A 112 -13.87 -0.49 -5.03
N TYR A 113 -13.37 -1.22 -4.05
CA TYR A 113 -14.08 -2.36 -3.46
C TYR A 113 -15.23 -1.94 -2.53
N ALA A 114 -15.02 -0.95 -1.64
CA ALA A 114 -16.03 -0.47 -0.71
C ALA A 114 -17.32 -0.02 -1.41
N TYR A 115 -17.18 0.64 -2.55
CA TYR A 115 -18.30 1.20 -3.30
C TYR A 115 -18.63 0.45 -4.59
N GLY A 116 -17.96 -0.66 -4.87
CA GLY A 116 -18.15 -1.45 -6.08
C GLY A 116 -17.93 -0.64 -7.35
N LEU A 117 -16.95 0.27 -7.35
CA LEU A 117 -16.73 1.23 -8.45
C LEU A 117 -16.40 0.52 -9.74
N TYR A 118 -15.54 -0.48 -9.69
CA TYR A 118 -15.09 -1.30 -10.84
C TYR A 118 -16.26 -1.98 -11.60
N ARG A 119 -17.42 -2.11 -10.97
CA ARG A 119 -18.65 -2.66 -11.60
C ARG A 119 -19.47 -1.60 -12.33
N LYS A 120 -19.18 -0.32 -12.12
CA LYS A 120 -19.97 0.77 -12.69
C LYS A 120 -19.57 1.05 -14.13
N ARG A 121 -20.57 1.21 -14.99
CA ARG A 121 -20.37 1.46 -16.43
C ARG A 121 -19.44 2.65 -16.69
N LYS A 122 -19.60 3.76 -15.96
CA LYS A 122 -18.74 4.96 -16.12
C LYS A 122 -17.29 4.65 -15.79
N TRP A 123 -17.02 3.88 -14.73
CA TRP A 123 -15.68 3.47 -14.36
C TRP A 123 -15.05 2.61 -15.47
N GLN A 124 -15.79 1.59 -15.97
CA GLN A 124 -15.33 0.72 -17.04
C GLN A 124 -15.08 1.46 -18.36
N GLN A 125 -15.86 2.50 -18.65
CA GLN A 125 -15.64 3.35 -19.82
C GLN A 125 -14.37 4.21 -19.70
N THR A 126 -13.94 4.53 -18.48
CA THR A 126 -12.78 5.38 -18.22
C THR A 126 -11.49 4.55 -18.12
N PHE A 127 -11.52 3.49 -17.34
CA PHE A 127 -10.32 2.70 -16.98
C PHE A 127 -10.24 1.36 -17.73
N GLY A 128 -11.35 0.80 -18.17
CA GLY A 128 -11.42 -0.51 -18.79
C GLY A 128 -12.19 -1.53 -17.94
N ILE A 129 -12.07 -2.80 -18.30
CA ILE A 129 -12.79 -3.89 -17.61
C ILE A 129 -11.86 -4.49 -16.56
N ALA A 130 -12.24 -4.39 -15.27
CA ALA A 130 -11.45 -4.88 -14.14
C ALA A 130 -11.23 -6.41 -14.12
N SER A 131 -12.05 -7.19 -14.84
CA SER A 131 -11.85 -8.65 -15.01
C SER A 131 -10.93 -9.02 -16.16
N THR A 132 -10.24 -8.05 -16.76
CA THR A 132 -9.18 -8.32 -17.74
C THR A 132 -8.07 -9.10 -17.05
N GLU A 133 -7.52 -10.10 -17.73
CA GLU A 133 -6.37 -10.85 -17.17
C GLU A 133 -5.17 -9.90 -16.98
N VAL A 134 -4.56 -10.00 -15.81
CA VAL A 134 -3.30 -9.30 -15.53
C VAL A 134 -2.21 -9.92 -16.41
N SER A 135 -1.61 -9.12 -17.28
CA SER A 135 -0.49 -9.60 -18.09
C SER A 135 0.76 -9.72 -17.21
N GLU A 136 1.41 -10.88 -17.22
CA GLU A 136 2.72 -11.07 -16.58
C GLU A 136 3.79 -10.11 -17.14
N PHE A 137 3.59 -9.64 -18.38
CA PHE A 137 4.52 -8.75 -19.05
C PHE A 137 3.75 -7.62 -19.74
N TYR A 138 3.48 -6.53 -19.03
CA TYR A 138 3.01 -5.32 -19.69
C TYR A 138 4.20 -4.53 -20.26
N ARG A 139 3.97 -3.89 -21.40
CA ARG A 139 4.96 -2.99 -22.03
C ARG A 139 4.44 -1.57 -21.95
N PRO A 140 4.84 -0.79 -20.96
CA PRO A 140 4.36 0.57 -20.83
C PRO A 140 4.82 1.42 -22.03
N ARG A 141 4.03 2.43 -22.34
CA ARG A 141 4.43 3.50 -23.27
C ARG A 141 4.93 4.67 -22.43
N PRO A 142 6.25 4.88 -22.33
CA PRO A 142 6.81 5.96 -21.55
C PRO A 142 6.23 7.31 -21.98
N TYR A 143 6.00 8.19 -21.01
CA TYR A 143 5.47 9.55 -21.24
C TYR A 143 4.09 9.60 -21.88
N SER A 144 3.29 8.54 -21.83
CA SER A 144 1.90 8.57 -22.28
C SER A 144 1.11 9.61 -21.48
N ARG A 145 0.38 10.48 -22.21
CA ARG A 145 -0.50 11.49 -21.59
C ARG A 145 -1.89 10.93 -21.20
N SER A 146 -2.13 9.66 -21.48
CA SER A 146 -3.41 9.00 -21.18
C SER A 146 -3.47 8.43 -19.77
N TYR A 147 -2.34 8.40 -19.07
CA TYR A 147 -2.21 7.82 -17.73
C TYR A 147 -1.51 8.80 -16.81
N VAL A 148 -1.85 8.74 -15.52
CA VAL A 148 -1.11 9.45 -14.47
C VAL A 148 0.21 8.73 -14.16
N VAL A 149 1.10 9.41 -13.46
CA VAL A 149 2.32 8.83 -12.90
C VAL A 149 2.32 9.14 -11.40
N ASN A 150 2.22 8.10 -10.58
CA ASN A 150 2.33 8.17 -9.12
C ASN A 150 3.44 7.22 -8.65
N LEU A 151 3.37 5.94 -9.02
CA LEU A 151 4.44 4.97 -8.82
C LEU A 151 5.32 4.88 -10.07
N ASP A 152 6.51 4.27 -9.91
CA ASP A 152 7.48 4.10 -10.98
C ASP A 152 6.97 3.13 -12.08
N ASP A 153 7.76 2.99 -13.14
CA ASP A 153 7.52 2.07 -14.27
C ASP A 153 6.17 2.25 -14.99
N TRP A 154 5.56 3.45 -14.87
CA TRP A 154 4.23 3.74 -15.48
C TRP A 154 3.17 2.72 -15.08
N TYR A 155 3.13 2.37 -13.79
CA TYR A 155 2.35 1.28 -13.22
C TYR A 155 0.85 1.35 -13.54
N ALA A 156 0.30 2.56 -13.69
CA ALA A 156 -1.09 2.78 -14.17
C ALA A 156 -1.42 2.05 -15.48
N GLN A 157 -0.41 1.72 -16.32
CA GLN A 157 -0.63 1.04 -17.58
C GLN A 157 -0.70 -0.49 -17.47
N SER A 158 -0.46 -1.04 -16.29
CA SER A 158 -0.40 -2.49 -16.08
C SER A 158 -1.78 -3.15 -16.11
N HIS A 159 -2.78 -2.50 -15.49
CA HIS A 159 -4.14 -3.03 -15.38
C HIS A 159 -5.15 -1.90 -15.12
N PRO A 160 -6.45 -2.04 -15.52
CA PRO A 160 -7.50 -1.06 -15.21
C PRO A 160 -7.66 -0.71 -13.73
N ASP A 161 -7.50 -1.67 -12.82
CA ASP A 161 -7.58 -1.41 -11.38
C ASP A 161 -6.39 -0.59 -10.90
N GLU A 162 -5.20 -0.81 -11.48
CA GLU A 162 -4.00 -0.03 -11.18
C GLU A 162 -4.11 1.40 -11.72
N ASP A 163 -4.66 1.58 -12.93
CA ASP A 163 -4.93 2.92 -13.48
C ASP A 163 -5.88 3.72 -12.58
N PHE A 164 -6.91 3.06 -12.06
CA PHE A 164 -7.81 3.71 -11.10
C PHE A 164 -7.09 4.05 -9.80
N ALA A 165 -6.33 3.13 -9.21
CA ALA A 165 -5.62 3.32 -7.95
C ALA A 165 -4.57 4.45 -8.06
N GLU A 166 -3.79 4.45 -9.12
CA GLU A 166 -2.83 5.51 -9.45
C GLU A 166 -3.50 6.87 -9.64
N THR A 167 -4.61 6.89 -10.39
CA THR A 167 -5.42 8.11 -10.61
C THR A 167 -5.99 8.63 -9.29
N PHE A 168 -6.47 7.73 -8.42
CA PHE A 168 -6.99 8.07 -7.10
C PHE A 168 -5.88 8.67 -6.22
N ALA A 169 -4.69 8.06 -6.22
CA ALA A 169 -3.54 8.55 -5.45
C ALA A 169 -3.12 9.96 -5.85
N VAL A 170 -2.99 10.23 -7.15
CA VAL A 170 -2.67 11.57 -7.67
C VAL A 170 -3.76 12.59 -7.31
N TRP A 171 -5.04 12.22 -7.46
CA TRP A 171 -6.16 13.09 -7.13
C TRP A 171 -6.24 13.39 -5.62
N LEU A 172 -5.91 12.42 -4.77
CA LEU A 172 -5.94 12.57 -3.31
C LEU A 172 -4.80 13.44 -2.80
N THR A 173 -3.64 13.41 -3.47
CA THR A 173 -2.45 14.17 -3.08
C THR A 173 -2.80 15.67 -2.90
N PRO A 174 -2.46 16.27 -1.76
CA PRO A 174 -2.61 17.71 -1.57
C PRO A 174 -1.83 18.50 -2.61
N GLY A 175 -2.45 19.55 -3.18
CA GLY A 175 -1.81 20.48 -4.12
C GLY A 175 -0.98 21.53 -3.42
#